data_24a4af5a912e7796edf4d4ad1c5d4160
#
_entry.id   24a4af5a912e7796edf4d4ad1c5d4160
#
_cell.length_a   1.000
_cell.length_b   1.000
_cell.length_c   1.000
_cell.angle_alpha   90.00
_cell.angle_beta   90.00
_cell.angle_gamma   90.00
#
_symmetry.space_group_name_H-M   'P 1'
#
loop_
_entity.id
_entity.type
_entity.pdbx_description
1 polymer ?
#
loop_
_entity_poly.entity_id
_entity_poly.type
_entity_poly.pdbx_seq_one_letter_code
_entity_poly.pdbx_strand_id
1 'polypeptide(L)'
;MSQRFVARPAASKRGILPFTCDDVHMVDSPRTPDARLIAVLNELDVALTENIERSREMQKRIRNQQRKLQAGSDLWPLVEAETQPRTVEMLSENIENLHGVGSRLRATQALALRDEGFTITDIADLFGVTRQRVSALLKQKSATDA
;
A
#
# COMPACT_ATOMS: atom_id res chain seq x y z
N MET A 1 -0.88 13.56 -25.36
CA MET A 1 0.48 13.96 -24.92
C MET A 1 1.12 12.75 -24.27
N SER A 2 2.01 12.09 -25.04
CA SER A 2 2.64 10.83 -24.62
C SER A 2 3.90 11.15 -23.80
N GLN A 3 3.93 10.77 -22.54
CA GLN A 3 5.16 10.81 -21.75
C GLN A 3 6.02 9.58 -22.09
N ARG A 4 7.16 9.85 -22.69
CA ARG A 4 8.20 8.85 -22.99
C ARG A 4 8.90 8.45 -21.69
N PHE A 5 8.83 7.17 -21.40
CA PHE A 5 9.65 6.53 -20.37
C PHE A 5 11.12 6.51 -20.87
N VAL A 6 11.96 7.31 -20.25
CA VAL A 6 13.40 7.36 -20.57
C VAL A 6 14.09 6.33 -19.67
N ALA A 7 14.53 5.24 -20.28
CA ALA A 7 15.42 4.27 -19.64
C ALA A 7 16.78 4.92 -19.35
N ARG A 8 17.24 4.86 -18.10
CA ARG A 8 18.61 5.30 -17.72
C ARG A 8 19.63 4.29 -18.23
N PRO A 9 20.76 4.74 -18.79
CA PRO A 9 21.81 3.85 -19.25
C PRO A 9 22.61 3.28 -18.07
N ALA A 10 23.00 2.02 -18.22
CA ALA A 10 23.88 1.30 -17.32
C ALA A 10 25.25 1.98 -17.21
N ALA A 11 25.71 2.18 -15.97
CA ALA A 11 27.02 2.74 -15.69
C ALA A 11 28.13 1.67 -15.73
N SER A 12 29.04 1.92 -16.64
CA SER A 12 30.48 1.85 -16.50
C SER A 12 31.19 0.60 -15.96
N LYS A 13 31.90 -0.01 -16.88
CA LYS A 13 32.99 -0.98 -16.71
C LYS A 13 34.02 -0.52 -15.66
N ARG A 14 34.33 -1.35 -14.70
CA ARG A 14 35.62 -1.36 -13.99
C ARG A 14 36.17 -2.78 -13.98
N GLY A 15 37.39 -2.88 -14.53
CA GLY A 15 38.51 -3.73 -14.25
C GLY A 15 38.25 -5.20 -13.96
N ILE A 16 38.60 -6.04 -14.94
CA ILE A 16 38.78 -7.48 -14.78
C ILE A 16 40.03 -7.70 -13.91
N LEU A 17 39.85 -8.20 -12.68
CA LEU A 17 40.89 -8.85 -11.90
C LEU A 17 40.71 -10.37 -12.04
N PRO A 18 41.82 -11.15 -12.06
CA PRO A 18 41.74 -12.57 -12.31
C PRO A 18 41.04 -13.32 -11.15
N PHE A 19 40.08 -14.13 -11.53
CA PHE A 19 39.35 -15.05 -10.69
C PHE A 19 40.29 -16.05 -10.03
N THR A 20 40.50 -15.97 -8.73
CA THR A 20 41.09 -17.06 -7.96
C THR A 20 39.95 -17.98 -7.45
N CYS A 21 40.14 -19.28 -7.71
CA CYS A 21 39.12 -20.32 -7.48
C CYS A 21 38.83 -20.66 -5.99
N ASP A 22 38.81 -19.71 -5.06
CA ASP A 22 38.59 -19.99 -3.64
C ASP A 22 37.36 -19.30 -3.02
N ASP A 23 36.47 -18.69 -3.82
CA ASP A 23 35.21 -18.10 -3.32
C ASP A 23 33.97 -18.91 -3.77
N VAL A 24 34.03 -20.23 -3.62
CA VAL A 24 32.81 -21.06 -3.66
C VAL A 24 32.27 -21.17 -2.24
N HIS A 25 31.75 -20.09 -1.69
CA HIS A 25 30.87 -20.19 -0.53
C HIS A 25 29.93 -18.99 -0.40
N MET A 26 28.91 -18.95 -1.22
CA MET A 26 27.59 -18.46 -0.80
C MET A 26 26.56 -19.28 -1.55
N VAL A 27 26.25 -20.44 -0.97
CA VAL A 27 24.98 -21.11 -1.21
C VAL A 27 23.94 -20.08 -0.79
N ASP A 28 23.25 -19.52 -1.77
CA ASP A 28 22.07 -18.69 -1.60
C ASP A 28 21.04 -19.58 -0.86
N SER A 29 21.08 -19.53 0.47
CA SER A 29 20.07 -20.20 1.29
C SER A 29 18.73 -19.60 0.86
N PRO A 30 17.73 -20.40 0.49
CA PRO A 30 16.44 -19.86 0.07
C PRO A 30 15.92 -18.94 1.18
N ARG A 31 15.85 -17.63 0.89
CA ARG A 31 15.34 -16.64 1.84
C ARG A 31 13.96 -17.08 2.27
N THR A 32 13.79 -17.38 3.53
CA THR A 32 12.46 -17.63 4.08
C THR A 32 11.63 -16.38 3.90
N PRO A 33 10.44 -16.51 3.28
CA PRO A 33 9.56 -15.35 3.11
C PRO A 33 9.30 -14.64 4.44
N ASP A 34 9.33 -13.31 4.47
CA ASP A 34 9.00 -12.55 5.67
C ASP A 34 7.52 -12.79 6.03
N ALA A 35 7.29 -13.59 7.06
CA ALA A 35 5.95 -13.97 7.52
C ALA A 35 5.11 -12.74 7.90
N ARG A 36 5.76 -11.67 8.41
CA ARG A 36 5.09 -10.40 8.75
C ARG A 36 4.56 -9.71 7.49
N LEU A 37 5.36 -9.72 6.42
CA LEU A 37 4.95 -9.11 5.14
C LEU A 37 3.80 -9.90 4.53
N ILE A 38 3.87 -11.23 4.55
CA ILE A 38 2.78 -12.10 4.05
C ILE A 38 1.48 -11.84 4.84
N ALA A 39 1.56 -11.72 6.16
CA ALA A 39 0.38 -11.43 6.99
C ALA A 39 -0.28 -10.10 6.60
N VAL A 40 0.50 -9.03 6.45
CA VAL A 40 -0.05 -7.71 6.06
C VAL A 40 -0.57 -7.70 4.62
N LEU A 41 0.01 -8.46 3.71
CA LEU A 41 -0.52 -8.62 2.35
C LEU A 41 -1.87 -9.33 2.36
N ASN A 42 -2.04 -10.35 3.19
CA ASN A 42 -3.34 -11.01 3.38
C ASN A 42 -4.38 -10.06 3.99
N GLU A 43 -4.00 -9.24 5.00
CA GLU A 43 -4.89 -8.22 5.54
C GLU A 43 -5.33 -7.21 4.46
N LEU A 44 -4.41 -6.82 3.59
CA LEU A 44 -4.73 -5.91 2.48
C LEU A 44 -5.70 -6.54 1.48
N ASP A 45 -5.51 -7.81 1.13
CA ASP A 45 -6.41 -8.53 0.23
C ASP A 45 -7.84 -8.59 0.79
N VAL A 46 -7.98 -8.91 2.08
CA VAL A 46 -9.28 -8.89 2.78
C VAL A 46 -9.88 -7.48 2.78
N ALA A 47 -9.10 -6.46 3.16
CA ALA A 47 -9.58 -5.07 3.19
C ALA A 47 -10.02 -4.57 1.81
N LEU A 48 -9.32 -4.96 0.75
CA LEU A 48 -9.70 -4.63 -0.62
C LEU A 48 -11.00 -5.32 -1.03
N THR A 49 -11.17 -6.59 -0.68
CA THR A 49 -12.40 -7.35 -0.95
C THR A 49 -13.60 -6.69 -0.29
N GLU A 50 -13.51 -6.37 0.99
CA GLU A 50 -14.57 -5.66 1.73
C GLU A 50 -14.85 -4.27 1.15
N ASN A 51 -13.80 -3.53 0.76
CA ASN A 51 -13.95 -2.22 0.13
C ASN A 51 -14.70 -2.30 -1.21
N ILE A 52 -14.41 -3.32 -2.01
CA ILE A 52 -15.11 -3.56 -3.28
C ILE A 52 -16.60 -3.82 -3.03
N GLU A 53 -16.94 -4.65 -2.06
CA GLU A 53 -18.33 -4.96 -1.72
C GLU A 53 -19.08 -3.72 -1.23
N ARG A 54 -18.50 -2.98 -0.27
CA ARG A 54 -19.09 -1.71 0.22
C ARG A 54 -19.21 -0.68 -0.89
N SER A 55 -18.23 -0.57 -1.78
CA SER A 55 -18.27 0.35 -2.91
C SER A 55 -19.41 0.02 -3.89
N ARG A 56 -19.67 -1.26 -4.14
CA ARG A 56 -20.80 -1.71 -4.97
C ARG A 56 -22.14 -1.32 -4.33
N GLU A 57 -22.27 -1.50 -3.02
CA GLU A 57 -23.48 -1.10 -2.29
C GLU A 57 -23.68 0.42 -2.31
N MET A 58 -22.62 1.19 -2.06
CA MET A 58 -22.68 2.66 -2.18
C MET A 58 -23.10 3.11 -3.59
N GLN A 59 -22.54 2.51 -4.64
CA GLN A 59 -22.94 2.81 -6.00
C GLN A 59 -24.43 2.56 -6.27
N LYS A 60 -24.97 1.47 -5.73
CA LYS A 60 -26.41 1.15 -5.83
C LYS A 60 -27.27 2.20 -5.14
N ARG A 61 -26.89 2.63 -3.93
CA ARG A 61 -27.58 3.68 -3.17
C ARG A 61 -27.52 5.03 -3.89
N ILE A 62 -26.35 5.43 -4.37
CA ILE A 62 -26.16 6.67 -5.13
C ILE A 62 -27.05 6.70 -6.38
N ARG A 63 -27.07 5.61 -7.16
CA ARG A 63 -27.92 5.53 -8.36
C ARG A 63 -29.42 5.62 -8.02
N ASN A 64 -29.83 5.06 -6.91
CA ASN A 64 -31.21 5.16 -6.43
C ASN A 64 -31.57 6.61 -6.02
N GLN A 65 -30.68 7.26 -5.28
CA GLN A 65 -30.81 8.66 -4.89
C GLN A 65 -30.89 9.60 -6.11
N GLN A 66 -29.98 9.40 -7.07
CA GLN A 66 -29.97 10.16 -8.33
C GLN A 66 -31.32 10.06 -9.06
N ARG A 67 -31.88 8.85 -9.21
CA ARG A 67 -33.18 8.65 -9.87
C ARG A 67 -34.32 9.37 -9.15
N LYS A 68 -34.36 9.34 -7.81
CA LYS A 68 -35.37 10.00 -7.00
C LYS A 68 -35.27 11.53 -7.13
N LEU A 69 -34.05 12.08 -7.08
CA LEU A 69 -33.81 13.51 -7.25
C LEU A 69 -34.21 13.98 -8.65
N GLN A 70 -33.87 13.21 -9.69
CA GLN A 70 -34.28 13.49 -11.07
C GLN A 70 -35.82 13.44 -11.25
N ALA A 71 -36.52 12.64 -10.44
CA ALA A 71 -37.97 12.58 -10.41
C ALA A 71 -38.63 13.70 -9.56
N GLY A 72 -37.82 14.63 -9.03
CA GLY A 72 -38.32 15.78 -8.26
C GLY A 72 -38.51 15.55 -6.76
N SER A 73 -37.92 14.49 -6.20
CA SER A 73 -37.95 14.27 -4.74
C SER A 73 -37.07 15.29 -4.03
N ASP A 74 -37.50 15.74 -2.85
CA ASP A 74 -36.69 16.60 -1.98
C ASP A 74 -35.51 15.84 -1.37
N LEU A 75 -34.37 16.53 -1.21
CA LEU A 75 -33.14 15.94 -0.69
C LEU A 75 -33.25 15.49 0.77
N TRP A 76 -33.87 16.33 1.63
CA TRP A 76 -33.91 16.06 3.06
C TRP A 76 -34.53 14.70 3.42
N PRO A 77 -35.74 14.35 2.95
CA PRO A 77 -36.33 13.05 3.27
C PRO A 77 -35.56 11.88 2.66
N LEU A 78 -34.82 12.08 1.56
CA LEU A 78 -33.99 11.04 0.97
C LEU A 78 -32.80 10.71 1.84
N VAL A 79 -32.16 11.73 2.42
CA VAL A 79 -30.98 11.54 3.31
C VAL A 79 -31.45 11.03 4.69
N GLU A 80 -32.57 11.52 5.20
CA GLU A 80 -33.13 11.07 6.48
C GLU A 80 -33.53 9.59 6.46
N ALA A 81 -34.10 9.14 5.34
CA ALA A 81 -34.53 7.74 5.14
C ALA A 81 -33.39 6.79 4.74
N GLU A 82 -32.17 7.28 4.66
CA GLU A 82 -31.03 6.43 4.26
C GLU A 82 -30.73 5.39 5.35
N THR A 83 -30.58 4.12 4.92
CA THR A 83 -30.27 3.00 5.84
C THR A 83 -28.89 3.18 6.46
N GLN A 84 -28.78 2.94 7.75
CA GLN A 84 -27.50 2.94 8.46
C GLN A 84 -26.65 1.69 8.13
N PRO A 85 -25.34 1.80 8.01
CA PRO A 85 -24.58 3.07 7.94
C PRO A 85 -24.90 3.83 6.65
N ARG A 86 -24.92 5.17 6.73
CA ARG A 86 -25.16 6.02 5.55
C ARG A 86 -24.02 5.91 4.54
N THR A 87 -24.31 6.28 3.30
CA THR A 87 -23.30 6.24 2.22
C THR A 87 -22.04 7.02 2.57
N VAL A 88 -22.16 8.18 3.22
CA VAL A 88 -21.02 8.99 3.65
C VAL A 88 -20.21 8.34 4.77
N GLU A 89 -20.86 7.62 5.66
CA GLU A 89 -20.23 6.86 6.75
C GLU A 89 -19.45 5.67 6.17
N MET A 90 -20.07 4.91 5.26
CA MET A 90 -19.42 3.81 4.53
C MET A 90 -18.18 4.27 3.75
N LEU A 91 -18.25 5.47 3.14
CA LEU A 91 -17.11 6.06 2.43
C LEU A 91 -15.96 6.36 3.39
N SER A 92 -16.26 6.98 4.55
CA SER A 92 -15.26 7.30 5.57
C SER A 92 -14.59 6.04 6.10
N GLU A 93 -15.36 5.01 6.44
CA GLU A 93 -14.85 3.71 6.90
C GLU A 93 -13.93 3.05 5.87
N ASN A 94 -14.30 3.09 4.58
CA ASN A 94 -13.45 2.55 3.51
C ASN A 94 -12.11 3.26 3.41
N ILE A 95 -12.11 4.59 3.50
CA ILE A 95 -10.89 5.41 3.45
C ILE A 95 -10.00 5.10 4.66
N GLU A 96 -10.57 5.07 5.86
CA GLU A 96 -9.83 4.80 7.10
C GLU A 96 -9.23 3.39 7.10
N ASN A 97 -9.99 2.39 6.71
CA ASN A 97 -9.54 1.00 6.66
C ASN A 97 -8.36 0.85 5.68
N LEU A 98 -8.52 1.30 4.44
CA LEU A 98 -7.45 1.22 3.43
C LEU A 98 -6.22 2.05 3.83
N HIS A 99 -6.42 3.21 4.43
CA HIS A 99 -5.31 4.02 4.94
C HIS A 99 -4.53 3.29 6.04
N GLY A 100 -5.24 2.66 6.99
CA GLY A 100 -4.65 1.91 8.09
C GLY A 100 -3.82 0.72 7.60
N VAL A 101 -4.41 -0.14 6.75
CA VAL A 101 -3.70 -1.30 6.19
C VAL A 101 -2.54 -0.86 5.30
N GLY A 102 -2.73 0.16 4.46
CA GLY A 102 -1.67 0.71 3.60
C GLY A 102 -0.50 1.30 4.38
N SER A 103 -0.75 1.89 5.55
CA SER A 103 0.32 2.36 6.45
C SER A 103 1.11 1.21 7.03
N ARG A 104 0.43 0.14 7.50
CA ARG A 104 1.10 -1.07 8.00
C ARG A 104 1.92 -1.75 6.92
N LEU A 105 1.40 -1.86 5.70
CA LEU A 105 2.14 -2.45 4.58
C LEU A 105 3.44 -1.69 4.32
N ARG A 106 3.38 -0.35 4.18
CA ARG A 106 4.58 0.47 3.96
C ARG A 106 5.62 0.30 5.07
N ALA A 107 5.19 0.28 6.33
CA ALA A 107 6.09 0.10 7.47
C ALA A 107 6.74 -1.30 7.45
N THR A 108 5.96 -2.35 7.17
CA THR A 108 6.45 -3.73 7.09
C THR A 108 7.40 -3.92 5.91
N GLN A 109 7.09 -3.36 4.74
CA GLN A 109 7.98 -3.39 3.58
C GLN A 109 9.28 -2.64 3.85
N ALA A 110 9.24 -1.47 4.50
CA ALA A 110 10.43 -0.72 4.85
C ALA A 110 11.34 -1.51 5.80
N LEU A 111 10.77 -2.24 6.76
CA LEU A 111 11.53 -3.13 7.66
C LEU A 111 12.15 -4.30 6.89
N ALA A 112 11.38 -5.01 6.08
CA ALA A 112 11.88 -6.13 5.30
C ALA A 112 13.05 -5.71 4.39
N LEU A 113 12.93 -4.55 3.73
CA LEU A 113 14.02 -3.99 2.92
C LEU A 113 15.25 -3.61 3.77
N ARG A 114 15.05 -3.10 4.99
CA ARG A 114 16.16 -2.84 5.92
C ARG A 114 16.86 -4.14 6.34
N ASP A 115 16.09 -5.18 6.66
CA ASP A 115 16.61 -6.51 7.01
C ASP A 115 17.38 -7.14 5.83
N GLU A 116 17.02 -6.80 4.59
CA GLU A 116 17.75 -7.17 3.37
C GLU A 116 19.00 -6.31 3.10
N GLY A 117 19.28 -5.29 3.91
CA GLY A 117 20.48 -4.47 3.83
C GLY A 117 20.33 -3.17 3.03
N PHE A 118 19.12 -2.84 2.52
CA PHE A 118 18.89 -1.56 1.84
C PHE A 118 18.99 -0.39 2.80
N THR A 119 19.56 0.73 2.32
CA THR A 119 19.68 1.95 3.13
C THR A 119 18.35 2.70 3.20
N ILE A 120 18.21 3.61 4.19
CA ILE A 120 17.04 4.51 4.27
C ILE A 120 16.89 5.34 3.00
N THR A 121 18.00 5.69 2.36
CA THR A 121 18.00 6.46 1.10
C THR A 121 17.42 5.62 -0.04
N ASP A 122 17.87 4.36 -0.18
CA ASP A 122 17.37 3.46 -1.22
C ASP A 122 15.85 3.24 -1.09
N ILE A 123 15.38 3.04 0.17
CA ILE A 123 13.96 2.85 0.46
C ILE A 123 13.15 4.12 0.19
N ALA A 124 13.68 5.29 0.51
CA ALA A 124 13.04 6.57 0.26
C ALA A 124 12.87 6.82 -1.25
N ASP A 125 13.91 6.54 -2.02
CA ASP A 125 13.90 6.65 -3.48
C ASP A 125 12.90 5.65 -4.11
N LEU A 126 12.89 4.41 -3.62
CA LEU A 126 11.95 3.37 -4.08
C LEU A 126 10.49 3.74 -3.80
N PHE A 127 10.20 4.27 -2.62
CA PHE A 127 8.83 4.65 -2.22
C PHE A 127 8.41 6.03 -2.72
N GLY A 128 9.32 6.81 -3.31
CA GLY A 128 9.06 8.18 -3.74
C GLY A 128 8.73 9.13 -2.57
N VAL A 129 9.36 8.91 -1.40
CA VAL A 129 9.12 9.69 -0.18
C VAL A 129 10.43 10.22 0.39
N THR A 130 10.34 11.09 1.40
CA THR A 130 11.54 11.61 2.09
C THR A 130 12.16 10.58 3.04
N ARG A 131 13.47 10.67 3.27
CA ARG A 131 14.17 9.83 4.27
C ARG A 131 13.58 9.95 5.68
N GLN A 132 13.11 11.16 6.03
CA GLN A 132 12.41 11.40 7.30
C GLN A 132 11.13 10.56 7.40
N ARG A 133 10.37 10.45 6.32
CA ARG A 133 9.16 9.61 6.27
C ARG A 133 9.48 8.14 6.46
N VAL A 134 10.54 7.62 5.81
CA VAL A 134 10.99 6.24 6.00
C VAL A 134 11.42 6.01 7.45
N SER A 135 12.20 6.93 8.03
CA SER A 135 12.59 6.84 9.44
C SER A 135 11.40 6.84 10.40
N ALA A 136 10.35 7.59 10.10
CA ALA A 136 9.11 7.59 10.87
C ALA A 136 8.35 6.26 10.74
N LEU A 137 8.27 5.67 9.54
CA LEU A 137 7.66 4.35 9.32
C LEU A 137 8.37 3.25 10.13
N LEU A 138 9.69 3.27 10.16
CA LEU A 138 10.49 2.29 10.93
C LEU A 138 10.28 2.43 12.44
N LYS A 139 10.13 3.67 12.95
CA LYS A 139 9.88 3.93 14.38
C LYS A 139 8.47 3.51 14.82
N GLN A 140 7.45 3.68 14.00
CA GLN A 140 6.08 3.32 14.34
C GLN A 140 5.92 1.84 14.69
N LYS A 141 6.68 0.94 14.07
CA LYS A 141 6.59 -0.49 14.32
C LYS A 141 7.34 -0.92 15.58
N SER A 142 8.44 -0.27 15.92
CA SER A 142 9.15 -0.55 17.19
C SER A 142 8.29 -0.30 18.44
N ALA A 143 7.27 0.56 18.33
CA ALA A 143 6.35 0.88 19.42
C ALA A 143 5.14 -0.08 19.50
N THR A 144 4.89 -0.88 18.46
CA THR A 144 3.74 -1.82 18.43
C THR A 144 4.14 -3.24 18.83
N ASP A 145 5.43 -3.56 18.76
CA ASP A 145 6.00 -4.88 19.12
C ASP A 145 6.57 -4.91 20.57
N ALA A 146 6.40 -3.84 21.36
CA ALA A 146 6.76 -3.73 22.76
C ALA A 146 5.52 -3.78 23.67
#